data_7358177ec0b110a8e7f37e87fcb67b33
#
_entry.id   7358177ec0b110a8e7f37e87fcb67b33
#
_cell.length_a   1.000
_cell.length_b   1.000
_cell.length_c   1.000
_cell.angle_alpha   90.00
_cell.angle_beta   90.00
_cell.angle_gamma   90.00
#
_symmetry.space_group_name_H-M   'P 1'
#
loop_
_entity.id
_entity.type
_entity.pdbx_description
1 polymer ?
#
loop_
_entity_poly.entity_id
_entity_poly.type
_entity_poly.pdbx_seq_one_letter_code
_entity_poly.pdbx_strand_id
1 'polypeptide(L)'
;KFVSGIDHRKSLHQKQYQELQGYLERLKAYAKHIEICGESRNSYAKTDHDATFMRIKRDYMGNDQLLPAYNMQVAVCDEYIAVIDAKPYASDMECFIPLMEKFKETYGHYPKYPVADAGYGSYNNYLYCEEHGMEKFMKFTMFEKETKNEKYHNNPYRAVNFKRDSQGNLICPNGKKFIYKYDKHVRGNKYGRTEEIYECENCEGCLYKSECCKRASGNRTIQINRELTSFHQEVISNLKSIHGALLCMNRSIQSEGTFGVIKWDRSYKRLFRRGEKAVILEFTLISCGYNLYKYHNKRKRVQLIA
;
A
#
# COMPACT_ATOMS: atom_id res chain seq x y z
N LYS A 1 55.30 14.87 0.39
CA LYS A 1 55.79 14.37 1.71
C LYS A 1 54.66 14.62 2.71
N PHE A 2 54.23 13.61 3.42
CA PHE A 2 53.32 13.77 4.53
C PHE A 2 54.07 14.31 5.73
N VAL A 3 53.49 15.30 6.39
CA VAL A 3 54.02 15.89 7.64
C VAL A 3 53.38 15.13 8.81
N SER A 4 54.20 14.57 9.68
CA SER A 4 53.76 13.87 10.89
C SER A 4 54.41 14.53 12.12
N GLY A 5 53.66 14.65 13.21
CA GLY A 5 54.10 15.25 14.48
C GLY A 5 53.00 16.08 15.16
N ILE A 6 53.17 16.29 16.46
CA ILE A 6 52.32 17.20 17.25
C ILE A 6 52.67 18.62 16.81
N ASP A 7 51.67 19.47 16.61
CA ASP A 7 51.79 20.91 16.22
C ASP A 7 52.25 21.25 14.78
N HIS A 8 52.31 20.27 13.87
CA HIS A 8 52.54 20.58 12.47
C HIS A 8 51.24 20.72 11.66
N ARG A 9 51.11 21.84 10.96
CA ARG A 9 49.96 22.03 10.04
C ARG A 9 50.06 21.09 8.86
N LYS A 10 49.01 20.30 8.64
CA LYS A 10 48.90 19.38 7.51
C LYS A 10 49.05 20.13 6.19
N SER A 11 49.79 19.58 5.25
CA SER A 11 49.86 20.12 3.88
C SER A 11 48.49 20.05 3.19
N LEU A 12 48.30 20.87 2.14
CA LEU A 12 47.05 20.85 1.36
C LEU A 12 46.75 19.44 0.83
N HIS A 13 47.76 18.73 0.31
CA HIS A 13 47.62 17.37 -0.19
C HIS A 13 47.23 16.35 0.91
N GLN A 14 47.76 16.52 2.11
CA GLN A 14 47.34 15.66 3.23
C GLN A 14 45.88 15.89 3.63
N LYS A 15 45.42 17.13 3.61
CA LYS A 15 43.99 17.45 3.88
C LYS A 15 43.10 16.84 2.82
N GLN A 16 43.44 17.04 1.54
CA GLN A 16 42.69 16.47 0.42
C GLN A 16 42.67 14.93 0.44
N TYR A 17 43.80 14.30 0.75
CA TYR A 17 43.88 12.84 0.88
C TYR A 17 42.99 12.31 2.00
N GLN A 18 43.00 12.94 3.17
CA GLN A 18 42.15 12.57 4.31
C GLN A 18 40.67 12.78 4.00
N GLU A 19 40.33 13.85 3.29
CA GLU A 19 38.96 14.10 2.86
C GLU A 19 38.47 13.03 1.87
N LEU A 20 39.30 12.66 0.90
CA LEU A 20 38.99 11.59 -0.06
C LEU A 20 38.87 10.22 0.64
N GLN A 21 39.75 9.92 1.62
CA GLN A 21 39.60 8.71 2.42
C GLN A 21 38.28 8.72 3.20
N GLY A 22 37.91 9.84 3.81
CA GLY A 22 36.62 9.97 4.50
C GLY A 22 35.43 9.78 3.56
N TYR A 23 35.50 10.26 2.33
CA TYR A 23 34.45 10.02 1.33
C TYR A 23 34.37 8.53 0.93
N LEU A 24 35.50 7.88 0.73
CA LEU A 24 35.55 6.46 0.40
C LEU A 24 34.95 5.58 1.52
N GLU A 25 35.26 5.88 2.78
CA GLU A 25 34.69 5.19 3.92
C GLU A 25 33.17 5.37 4.01
N ARG A 26 32.69 6.60 3.77
CA ARG A 26 31.25 6.89 3.71
C ARG A 26 30.57 6.15 2.57
N LEU A 27 31.16 6.13 1.37
CA LEU A 27 30.62 5.38 0.24
C LEU A 27 30.50 3.89 0.53
N LYS A 28 31.53 3.29 1.15
CA LYS A 28 31.48 1.89 1.58
C LYS A 28 30.39 1.63 2.62
N ALA A 29 30.23 2.55 3.60
CA ALA A 29 29.17 2.46 4.56
C ALA A 29 27.78 2.57 3.93
N TYR A 30 27.60 3.50 2.98
CA TYR A 30 26.33 3.65 2.25
C TYR A 30 25.99 2.43 1.40
N ALA A 31 26.98 1.85 0.70
CA ALA A 31 26.78 0.62 -0.07
C ALA A 31 26.26 -0.51 0.83
N LYS A 32 26.86 -0.69 2.02
CA LYS A 32 26.38 -1.66 3.02
C LYS A 32 24.97 -1.36 3.53
N HIS A 33 24.63 -0.09 3.78
CA HIS A 33 23.28 0.29 4.19
C HIS A 33 22.25 0.01 3.11
N ILE A 34 22.58 0.29 1.83
CA ILE A 34 21.72 0.01 0.68
C ILE A 34 21.51 -1.51 0.54
N GLU A 35 22.55 -2.30 0.70
CA GLU A 35 22.46 -3.77 0.67
C GLU A 35 21.51 -4.31 1.73
N ILE A 36 21.58 -3.82 2.99
CA ILE A 36 20.68 -4.21 4.07
C ILE A 36 19.23 -3.78 3.78
N CYS A 37 19.02 -2.59 3.25
CA CYS A 37 17.68 -2.11 2.89
C CYS A 37 17.06 -2.94 1.75
N GLY A 38 17.86 -3.40 0.79
CA GLY A 38 17.37 -4.01 -0.45
C GLY A 38 16.57 -3.01 -1.31
N GLU A 39 15.83 -3.52 -2.29
CA GLU A 39 15.11 -2.68 -3.26
C GLU A 39 13.77 -2.11 -2.74
N SER A 40 13.18 -2.73 -1.73
CA SER A 40 11.80 -2.47 -1.29
C SER A 40 11.70 -1.55 -0.07
N ARG A 41 12.82 -1.25 0.60
CA ARG A 41 12.86 -0.43 1.81
C ARG A 41 13.82 0.74 1.65
N ASN A 42 13.55 1.81 2.37
CA ASN A 42 14.42 2.99 2.44
C ASN A 42 15.05 3.20 3.84
N SER A 43 14.77 2.31 4.76
CA SER A 43 15.29 2.36 6.14
C SER A 43 15.28 0.99 6.80
N TYR A 44 16.12 0.82 7.82
CA TYR A 44 16.12 -0.34 8.70
C TYR A 44 16.59 0.06 10.10
N ALA A 45 16.28 -0.74 11.12
CA ALA A 45 16.72 -0.49 12.48
C ALA A 45 18.07 -1.17 12.76
N LYS A 46 18.99 -0.46 13.42
CA LYS A 46 20.31 -1.02 13.78
C LYS A 46 20.23 -2.27 14.66
N THR A 47 19.20 -2.37 15.48
CA THR A 47 19.00 -3.48 16.42
C THR A 47 18.17 -4.63 15.84
N ASP A 48 17.52 -4.39 14.69
CA ASP A 48 16.71 -5.37 13.97
C ASP A 48 16.72 -4.99 12.47
N HIS A 49 17.62 -5.62 11.70
CA HIS A 49 17.82 -5.28 10.29
C HIS A 49 16.61 -5.63 9.43
N ASP A 50 15.74 -6.52 9.90
CA ASP A 50 14.52 -6.90 9.17
C ASP A 50 13.38 -5.90 9.40
N ALA A 51 13.43 -5.10 10.48
CA ALA A 51 12.41 -4.09 10.78
C ALA A 51 12.65 -2.78 10.00
N THR A 52 11.55 -2.13 9.61
CA THR A 52 11.55 -0.81 8.95
C THR A 52 10.96 0.24 9.88
N PHE A 53 11.42 1.49 9.77
CA PHE A 53 10.83 2.59 10.51
C PHE A 53 9.47 2.96 9.93
N MET A 54 8.42 2.82 10.75
CA MET A 54 7.02 3.08 10.37
C MET A 54 6.34 3.98 11.39
N ARG A 55 5.34 4.74 10.95
CA ARG A 55 4.45 5.46 11.84
C ARG A 55 3.40 4.51 12.41
N ILE A 56 3.37 4.37 13.73
CA ILE A 56 2.38 3.55 14.43
C ILE A 56 1.20 4.43 14.83
N LYS A 57 -0.03 4.02 14.52
CA LYS A 57 -1.27 4.79 14.80
C LYS A 57 -1.43 5.22 16.27
N ARG A 58 -0.87 4.44 17.20
CA ARG A 58 -0.83 4.75 18.63
C ARG A 58 0.59 4.54 19.12
N ASP A 59 1.40 5.54 18.92
CA ASP A 59 2.70 5.62 19.54
C ASP A 59 2.52 5.76 21.06
N TYR A 60 3.20 4.87 21.80
CA TYR A 60 3.13 4.90 23.29
C TYR A 60 3.85 6.11 23.89
N MET A 61 4.75 6.74 23.14
CA MET A 61 5.42 7.98 23.53
C MET A 61 4.57 9.22 23.23
N GLY A 62 3.56 9.09 22.37
CA GLY A 62 2.65 10.16 22.00
C GLY A 62 3.30 11.32 21.22
N ASN A 63 4.45 11.07 20.60
CA ASN A 63 5.22 12.09 19.87
C ASN A 63 5.26 11.89 18.35
N ASP A 64 4.46 10.96 17.82
CA ASP A 64 4.33 10.66 16.39
C ASP A 64 5.65 10.26 15.69
N GLN A 65 6.64 9.82 16.43
CA GLN A 65 7.92 9.39 15.87
C GLN A 65 7.79 8.08 15.08
N LEU A 66 8.70 7.89 14.14
CA LEU A 66 8.84 6.62 13.44
C LEU A 66 9.53 5.59 14.36
N LEU A 67 8.93 4.42 14.46
CA LEU A 67 9.46 3.32 15.28
C LEU A 67 9.79 2.10 14.39
N PRO A 68 10.81 1.30 14.75
CA PRO A 68 11.05 0.01 14.10
C PRO A 68 9.83 -0.88 14.25
N ALA A 69 9.30 -1.35 13.14
CA ALA A 69 8.07 -2.13 13.12
C ALA A 69 8.01 -3.11 11.95
N TYR A 70 7.09 -4.06 12.08
CA TYR A 70 6.64 -4.96 11.03
C TYR A 70 5.16 -4.68 10.73
N ASN A 71 4.81 -4.74 9.48
CA ASN A 71 3.42 -4.74 9.05
C ASN A 71 2.89 -6.17 9.18
N MET A 72 2.07 -6.41 10.21
CA MET A 72 1.49 -7.72 10.50
C MET A 72 0.21 -7.91 9.71
N GLN A 73 0.20 -8.90 8.85
CA GLN A 73 -0.92 -9.28 8.02
C GLN A 73 -1.63 -10.50 8.59
N VAL A 74 -2.96 -10.49 8.57
CA VAL A 74 -3.78 -11.59 9.08
C VAL A 74 -4.94 -11.84 8.12
N ALA A 75 -5.00 -13.04 7.56
CA ALA A 75 -6.19 -13.54 6.86
C ALA A 75 -7.09 -14.25 7.86
N VAL A 76 -8.36 -13.84 7.93
CA VAL A 76 -9.36 -14.41 8.84
C VAL A 76 -10.46 -15.06 8.01
N CYS A 77 -10.77 -16.34 8.31
CA CYS A 77 -11.85 -17.09 7.71
C CYS A 77 -12.73 -17.67 8.81
N ASP A 78 -14.03 -17.43 8.76
CA ASP A 78 -15.00 -17.91 9.73
C ASP A 78 -14.59 -17.66 11.19
N GLU A 79 -14.08 -16.45 11.46
CA GLU A 79 -13.56 -15.97 12.75
C GLU A 79 -12.25 -16.64 13.20
N TYR A 80 -11.65 -17.53 12.44
CA TYR A 80 -10.34 -18.10 12.72
C TYR A 80 -9.24 -17.41 11.92
N ILE A 81 -8.08 -17.28 12.53
CA ILE A 81 -6.89 -16.84 11.81
C ILE A 81 -6.43 -18.00 10.93
N ALA A 82 -6.53 -17.81 9.62
CA ALA A 82 -6.16 -18.80 8.62
C ALA A 82 -4.68 -18.70 8.25
N VAL A 83 -4.19 -17.49 7.97
CA VAL A 83 -2.81 -17.24 7.58
C VAL A 83 -2.34 -15.93 8.20
N ILE A 84 -1.05 -15.89 8.53
CA ILE A 84 -0.37 -14.68 8.98
C ILE A 84 0.86 -14.41 8.13
N ASP A 85 1.22 -13.15 8.01
CA ASP A 85 2.50 -12.72 7.46
C ASP A 85 3.03 -11.49 8.21
N ALA A 86 4.34 -11.30 8.17
CA ALA A 86 5.00 -10.12 8.72
C ALA A 86 5.93 -9.56 7.67
N LYS A 87 5.71 -8.32 7.25
CA LYS A 87 6.53 -7.68 6.22
C LYS A 87 7.10 -6.35 6.70
N PRO A 88 8.29 -6.00 6.24
CA PRO A 88 8.91 -4.72 6.54
C PRO A 88 8.38 -3.58 5.67
N TYR A 89 7.17 -3.71 5.11
CA TYR A 89 6.58 -2.72 4.21
C TYR A 89 5.63 -1.81 4.99
N ALA A 90 5.83 -0.50 4.85
CA ALA A 90 4.94 0.48 5.47
C ALA A 90 3.55 0.55 4.83
N SER A 91 3.42 0.07 3.59
CA SER A 91 2.18 0.06 2.82
C SER A 91 1.55 -1.33 2.80
N ASP A 92 0.24 -1.40 3.06
CA ASP A 92 -0.52 -2.64 2.97
C ASP A 92 -0.64 -3.15 1.52
N MET A 93 -0.51 -2.24 0.53
CA MET A 93 -0.57 -2.60 -0.89
C MET A 93 0.47 -3.66 -1.27
N GLU A 94 1.66 -3.60 -0.67
CA GLU A 94 2.75 -4.54 -0.95
C GLU A 94 2.64 -5.85 -0.17
N CYS A 95 1.75 -5.89 0.83
CA CYS A 95 1.56 -7.06 1.69
C CYS A 95 0.51 -8.04 1.16
N PHE A 96 -0.37 -7.61 0.25
CA PHE A 96 -1.48 -8.42 -0.23
C PHE A 96 -1.03 -9.68 -0.97
N ILE A 97 -0.21 -9.52 -2.00
CA ILE A 97 0.26 -10.64 -2.83
C ILE A 97 1.02 -11.68 -2.00
N PRO A 98 2.02 -11.30 -1.16
CA PRO A 98 2.69 -12.26 -0.28
C PRO A 98 1.74 -13.04 0.65
N LEU A 99 0.70 -12.38 1.17
CA LEU A 99 -0.30 -13.05 2.01
C LEU A 99 -1.15 -14.04 1.22
N MET A 100 -1.54 -13.71 -0.02
CA MET A 100 -2.30 -14.61 -0.90
C MET A 100 -1.47 -15.83 -1.32
N GLU A 101 -0.18 -15.65 -1.59
CA GLU A 101 0.74 -16.76 -1.87
C GLU A 101 0.86 -17.70 -0.67
N LYS A 102 1.03 -17.18 0.54
CA LYS A 102 1.02 -18.00 1.76
C LYS A 102 -0.30 -18.73 1.98
N PHE A 103 -1.43 -18.10 1.64
CA PHE A 103 -2.73 -18.75 1.71
C PHE A 103 -2.79 -19.95 0.76
N LYS A 104 -2.33 -19.77 -0.47
CA LYS A 104 -2.25 -20.85 -1.47
C LYS A 104 -1.30 -21.96 -1.03
N GLU A 105 -0.13 -21.63 -0.50
CA GLU A 105 0.83 -22.62 0.03
C GLU A 105 0.20 -23.47 1.14
N THR A 106 -0.60 -22.82 2.01
CA THR A 106 -1.24 -23.50 3.16
C THR A 106 -2.42 -24.36 2.77
N TYR A 107 -3.28 -23.88 1.86
CA TYR A 107 -4.57 -24.50 1.54
C TYR A 107 -4.65 -25.13 0.14
N GLY A 108 -3.63 -24.97 -0.70
CA GLY A 108 -3.58 -25.49 -2.06
C GLY A 108 -4.39 -24.69 -3.10
N HIS A 109 -5.06 -23.61 -2.69
CA HIS A 109 -5.86 -22.75 -3.58
C HIS A 109 -5.87 -21.31 -3.09
N TYR A 110 -6.21 -20.37 -3.97
CA TYR A 110 -6.46 -18.96 -3.58
C TYR A 110 -7.86 -18.79 -2.99
N PRO A 111 -8.09 -17.78 -2.13
CA PRO A 111 -9.43 -17.45 -1.66
C PRO A 111 -10.27 -16.90 -2.82
N LYS A 112 -11.51 -17.33 -2.95
CA LYS A 112 -12.41 -16.80 -4.00
C LYS A 112 -12.75 -15.33 -3.78
N TYR A 113 -12.94 -14.91 -2.55
CA TYR A 113 -13.38 -13.59 -2.14
C TYR A 113 -12.39 -12.95 -1.17
N PRO A 114 -11.25 -12.43 -1.62
CA PRO A 114 -10.36 -11.66 -0.75
C PRO A 114 -11.00 -10.30 -0.43
N VAL A 115 -11.39 -10.11 0.82
CA VAL A 115 -12.04 -8.88 1.29
C VAL A 115 -11.06 -8.09 2.15
N ALA A 116 -10.70 -6.90 1.72
CA ALA A 116 -9.73 -6.06 2.42
C ALA A 116 -10.16 -4.58 2.41
N ASP A 117 -9.48 -3.76 3.21
CA ASP A 117 -9.75 -2.33 3.27
C ASP A 117 -9.13 -1.56 2.09
N ALA A 118 -9.27 -0.23 2.11
CA ALA A 118 -8.77 0.63 1.05
C ALA A 118 -7.24 0.70 0.96
N GLY A 119 -6.53 0.24 1.98
CA GLY A 119 -5.07 0.16 2.00
C GLY A 119 -4.51 -0.86 1.02
N TYR A 120 -5.30 -1.85 0.62
CA TYR A 120 -4.90 -2.91 -0.30
C TYR A 120 -5.28 -2.65 -1.76
N GLY A 121 -6.21 -1.73 -2.02
CA GLY A 121 -6.72 -1.45 -3.36
C GLY A 121 -5.68 -0.77 -4.25
N SER A 122 -5.04 -1.53 -5.11
CA SER A 122 -4.04 -1.05 -6.06
C SER A 122 -4.18 -1.76 -7.41
N TYR A 123 -3.62 -1.14 -8.46
CA TYR A 123 -3.58 -1.75 -9.78
C TYR A 123 -2.99 -3.17 -9.75
N ASN A 124 -1.83 -3.32 -9.10
CA ASN A 124 -1.13 -4.59 -9.04
C ASN A 124 -1.96 -5.68 -8.34
N ASN A 125 -2.61 -5.34 -7.23
CA ASN A 125 -3.42 -6.29 -6.47
C ASN A 125 -4.71 -6.68 -7.23
N TYR A 126 -5.30 -5.76 -7.98
CA TYR A 126 -6.46 -6.07 -8.81
C TYR A 126 -6.09 -6.96 -10.00
N LEU A 127 -4.97 -6.64 -10.67
CA LEU A 127 -4.47 -7.48 -11.77
C LEU A 127 -4.12 -8.88 -11.27
N TYR A 128 -3.45 -8.97 -10.12
CA TYR A 128 -3.15 -10.27 -9.49
C TYR A 128 -4.41 -11.06 -9.17
N CYS A 129 -5.48 -10.42 -8.69
CA CYS A 129 -6.77 -11.08 -8.49
C CYS A 129 -7.35 -11.62 -9.80
N GLU A 130 -7.29 -10.83 -10.88
CA GLU A 130 -7.75 -11.22 -12.22
C GLU A 130 -7.01 -12.47 -12.71
N GLU A 131 -5.67 -12.43 -12.67
CA GLU A 131 -4.81 -13.53 -13.15
C GLU A 131 -5.02 -14.85 -12.37
N HIS A 132 -5.48 -14.78 -11.13
CA HIS A 132 -5.66 -15.94 -10.26
C HIS A 132 -7.13 -16.29 -9.97
N GLY A 133 -8.07 -15.70 -10.71
CA GLY A 133 -9.50 -16.01 -10.60
C GLY A 133 -10.13 -15.61 -9.26
N MET A 134 -9.58 -14.61 -8.58
CA MET A 134 -10.12 -14.06 -7.35
C MET A 134 -11.03 -12.87 -7.64
N GLU A 135 -12.20 -12.81 -7.03
CA GLU A 135 -13.11 -11.67 -7.18
C GLU A 135 -12.66 -10.48 -6.31
N LYS A 136 -12.77 -9.28 -6.85
CA LYS A 136 -12.22 -8.06 -6.25
C LYS A 136 -13.20 -7.42 -5.24
N PHE A 137 -12.95 -7.57 -3.94
CA PHE A 137 -13.72 -6.96 -2.85
C PHE A 137 -12.85 -6.04 -1.97
N MET A 138 -11.83 -5.41 -2.54
CA MET A 138 -10.97 -4.45 -1.87
C MET A 138 -11.30 -3.05 -2.33
N LYS A 139 -11.61 -2.14 -1.40
CA LYS A 139 -11.82 -0.72 -1.72
C LYS A 139 -10.52 -0.10 -2.24
N PHE A 140 -10.62 0.93 -3.09
CA PHE A 140 -9.50 1.80 -3.43
C PHE A 140 -9.57 3.11 -2.62
N THR A 141 -8.46 3.82 -2.53
CA THR A 141 -8.31 5.00 -1.66
C THR A 141 -9.41 6.06 -1.83
N MET A 142 -9.91 6.25 -3.06
CA MET A 142 -10.94 7.24 -3.36
C MET A 142 -12.37 6.67 -3.38
N PHE A 143 -12.56 5.40 -3.00
CA PHE A 143 -13.84 4.69 -3.09
C PHE A 143 -15.01 5.45 -2.41
N GLU A 144 -14.82 5.91 -1.18
CA GLU A 144 -15.88 6.62 -0.43
C GLU A 144 -16.24 7.96 -1.10
N LYS A 145 -15.25 8.67 -1.65
CA LYS A 145 -15.52 9.91 -2.39
C LYS A 145 -16.22 9.63 -3.72
N GLU A 146 -15.84 8.56 -4.40
CA GLU A 146 -16.43 8.18 -5.68
C GLU A 146 -17.88 7.72 -5.53
N THR A 147 -18.21 7.06 -4.42
CA THR A 147 -19.52 6.42 -4.24
C THR A 147 -20.50 7.20 -3.39
N LYS A 148 -20.03 8.08 -2.49
CA LYS A 148 -20.88 8.80 -1.52
C LYS A 148 -20.87 10.31 -1.66
N ASN A 149 -19.87 10.89 -2.34
CA ASN A 149 -19.74 12.33 -2.48
C ASN A 149 -20.23 12.77 -3.87
N GLU A 150 -21.51 13.13 -3.97
CA GLU A 150 -22.11 13.58 -5.23
C GLU A 150 -21.38 14.76 -5.87
N LYS A 151 -20.94 15.73 -5.04
CA LYS A 151 -20.20 16.91 -5.52
C LYS A 151 -18.86 16.51 -6.17
N TYR A 152 -18.18 15.51 -5.61
CA TYR A 152 -16.97 14.97 -6.21
C TYR A 152 -17.28 14.14 -7.45
N HIS A 153 -18.27 13.25 -7.38
CA HIS A 153 -18.66 12.36 -8.48
C HIS A 153 -19.10 13.16 -9.70
N ASN A 154 -19.96 14.18 -9.51
CA ASN A 154 -20.54 14.98 -10.58
C ASN A 154 -19.68 16.19 -10.99
N ASN A 155 -18.45 16.32 -10.48
CA ASN A 155 -17.58 17.44 -10.84
C ASN A 155 -17.25 17.41 -12.35
N PRO A 156 -17.66 18.43 -13.12
CA PRO A 156 -17.49 18.44 -14.59
C PRO A 156 -16.04 18.53 -15.03
N TYR A 157 -15.13 18.91 -14.12
CA TYR A 157 -13.70 19.02 -14.45
C TYR A 157 -12.92 17.73 -14.20
N ARG A 158 -13.56 16.65 -13.79
CA ARG A 158 -12.92 15.33 -13.70
C ARG A 158 -12.86 14.68 -15.09
N ALA A 159 -11.69 14.13 -15.45
CA ALA A 159 -11.49 13.49 -16.76
C ALA A 159 -12.50 12.35 -17.04
N VAL A 160 -12.93 11.63 -15.98
CA VAL A 160 -13.93 10.55 -16.10
C VAL A 160 -15.30 11.07 -16.56
N ASN A 161 -15.63 12.33 -16.28
CA ASN A 161 -16.88 12.98 -16.63
C ASN A 161 -16.83 13.72 -17.98
N PHE A 162 -15.69 13.72 -18.67
CA PHE A 162 -15.58 14.36 -19.97
C PHE A 162 -16.37 13.61 -21.03
N LYS A 163 -17.09 14.37 -21.83
CA LYS A 163 -17.82 13.83 -23.00
C LYS A 163 -16.82 13.33 -24.05
N ARG A 164 -17.26 12.41 -24.86
CA ARG A 164 -16.52 11.97 -26.05
C ARG A 164 -17.23 12.45 -27.30
N ASP A 165 -16.46 12.85 -28.31
CA ASP A 165 -17.03 13.14 -29.65
C ASP A 165 -17.32 11.84 -30.41
N SER A 166 -17.87 11.99 -31.63
CA SER A 166 -18.18 10.86 -32.53
C SER A 166 -16.93 10.03 -32.92
N GLN A 167 -15.75 10.62 -32.78
CA GLN A 167 -14.46 9.95 -33.05
C GLN A 167 -13.82 9.35 -31.79
N GLY A 168 -14.48 9.46 -30.61
CA GLY A 168 -13.99 8.94 -29.34
C GLY A 168 -13.03 9.86 -28.62
N ASN A 169 -12.72 11.07 -29.09
CA ASN A 169 -11.85 12.02 -28.43
C ASN A 169 -12.53 12.61 -27.20
N LEU A 170 -11.77 12.84 -26.15
CA LEU A 170 -12.25 13.49 -24.93
C LEU A 170 -12.42 14.99 -25.16
N ILE A 171 -13.58 15.51 -24.75
CA ILE A 171 -13.93 16.93 -24.86
C ILE A 171 -14.03 17.53 -23.45
N CYS A 172 -13.29 18.61 -23.21
CA CYS A 172 -13.36 19.33 -21.94
C CYS A 172 -14.70 20.11 -21.83
N PRO A 173 -15.09 20.57 -20.61
CA PRO A 173 -16.30 21.36 -20.41
C PRO A 173 -16.38 22.65 -21.26
N ASN A 174 -15.25 23.16 -21.72
CA ASN A 174 -15.18 24.31 -22.63
C ASN A 174 -15.18 23.94 -24.13
N GLY A 175 -15.53 22.70 -24.49
CA GLY A 175 -15.63 22.25 -25.87
C GLY A 175 -14.30 21.97 -26.59
N LYS A 176 -13.16 22.04 -25.89
CA LYS A 176 -11.83 21.76 -26.45
C LYS A 176 -11.49 20.29 -26.40
N LYS A 177 -10.78 19.78 -27.41
CA LYS A 177 -10.36 18.38 -27.49
C LYS A 177 -9.11 18.11 -26.65
N PHE A 178 -9.04 16.90 -26.13
CA PHE A 178 -7.81 16.33 -25.58
C PHE A 178 -7.15 15.45 -26.62
N ILE A 179 -5.92 15.80 -26.96
CA ILE A 179 -5.11 15.09 -27.97
C ILE A 179 -4.24 14.08 -27.24
N TYR A 180 -4.26 12.83 -27.68
CA TYR A 180 -3.33 11.81 -27.23
C TYR A 180 -1.90 12.21 -27.57
N LYS A 181 -0.98 12.03 -26.63
CA LYS A 181 0.45 12.33 -26.79
C LYS A 181 1.30 11.07 -26.83
N TYR A 182 1.24 10.26 -25.79
CA TYR A 182 2.05 9.05 -25.65
C TYR A 182 1.58 8.18 -24.47
N ASP A 183 2.04 6.94 -24.46
CA ASP A 183 1.90 6.05 -23.31
C ASP A 183 3.09 6.21 -22.36
N LYS A 184 2.79 6.45 -21.11
CA LYS A 184 3.77 6.58 -20.03
C LYS A 184 3.80 5.32 -19.19
N HIS A 185 4.95 4.66 -19.13
CA HIS A 185 5.17 3.60 -18.16
C HIS A 185 5.24 4.16 -16.74
N VAL A 186 4.52 3.54 -15.82
CA VAL A 186 4.56 3.93 -14.41
C VAL A 186 5.84 3.39 -13.77
N ARG A 187 6.72 4.31 -13.36
CA ARG A 187 8.02 3.98 -12.81
C ARG A 187 7.88 3.11 -11.55
N GLY A 188 8.68 2.05 -11.46
CA GLY A 188 8.66 1.13 -10.31
C GLY A 188 7.49 0.15 -10.29
N ASN A 189 6.60 0.16 -11.31
CA ASN A 189 5.56 -0.84 -11.42
C ASN A 189 6.10 -2.12 -12.07
N LYS A 190 6.05 -3.25 -11.33
CA LYS A 190 6.56 -4.56 -11.79
C LYS A 190 5.61 -5.26 -12.76
N TYR A 191 4.37 -4.79 -12.88
CA TYR A 191 3.30 -5.38 -13.70
C TYR A 191 3.06 -4.63 -15.01
N GLY A 192 4.02 -3.78 -15.44
CA GLY A 192 3.95 -3.12 -16.74
C GLY A 192 2.84 -2.06 -16.89
N ARG A 193 2.34 -1.49 -15.78
CA ARG A 193 1.29 -0.47 -15.80
C ARG A 193 1.66 0.69 -16.70
N THR A 194 0.79 1.03 -17.64
CA THR A 194 0.89 2.19 -18.53
C THR A 194 -0.26 3.17 -18.29
N GLU A 195 -0.01 4.43 -18.59
CA GLU A 195 -0.99 5.51 -18.54
C GLU A 195 -0.98 6.27 -19.88
N GLU A 196 -2.13 6.35 -20.53
CA GLU A 196 -2.32 7.17 -21.72
C GLU A 196 -2.28 8.65 -21.30
N ILE A 197 -1.40 9.43 -21.90
CA ILE A 197 -1.26 10.87 -21.63
C ILE A 197 -1.98 11.65 -22.72
N TYR A 198 -2.91 12.49 -22.29
CA TYR A 198 -3.65 13.40 -23.15
C TYR A 198 -3.38 14.84 -22.72
N GLU A 199 -3.33 15.74 -23.68
CA GLU A 199 -3.19 17.18 -23.46
C GLU A 199 -4.30 17.94 -24.16
N CYS A 200 -4.91 18.91 -23.47
CA CYS A 200 -5.90 19.79 -24.06
C CYS A 200 -5.24 20.65 -25.16
N GLU A 201 -5.90 20.79 -26.30
CA GLU A 201 -5.36 21.53 -27.45
C GLU A 201 -5.04 22.99 -27.12
N ASN A 202 -5.89 23.66 -26.35
CA ASN A 202 -5.64 25.03 -25.90
C ASN A 202 -6.43 25.36 -24.62
N CYS A 203 -5.73 25.81 -23.58
CA CYS A 203 -6.30 26.32 -22.32
C CYS A 203 -6.05 27.83 -22.10
N GLU A 204 -5.53 28.54 -23.09
CA GLU A 204 -5.32 29.99 -23.02
C GLU A 204 -6.68 30.70 -23.05
N GLY A 205 -6.86 31.72 -22.21
CA GLY A 205 -8.11 32.45 -22.10
C GLY A 205 -9.34 31.65 -21.63
N CYS A 206 -9.15 30.41 -21.14
CA CYS A 206 -10.25 29.56 -20.69
C CYS A 206 -10.84 30.06 -19.37
N LEU A 207 -12.12 30.39 -19.32
CA LEU A 207 -12.85 30.85 -18.13
C LEU A 207 -12.83 29.85 -16.98
N TYR A 208 -12.74 28.56 -17.30
CA TYR A 208 -12.75 27.48 -16.30
C TYR A 208 -11.34 27.05 -15.87
N LYS A 209 -10.27 27.73 -16.30
CA LYS A 209 -8.90 27.29 -16.08
C LYS A 209 -8.56 27.17 -14.58
N SER A 210 -9.00 28.10 -13.77
CA SER A 210 -8.74 28.13 -12.32
C SER A 210 -9.32 26.92 -11.59
N GLU A 211 -10.48 26.41 -12.00
CA GLU A 211 -11.15 25.25 -11.40
C GLU A 211 -10.70 23.93 -12.04
N CYS A 212 -10.43 23.99 -13.36
CA CYS A 212 -10.12 22.83 -14.17
C CYS A 212 -8.65 22.40 -14.07
N CYS A 213 -7.72 23.37 -14.05
CA CYS A 213 -6.28 23.11 -14.08
C CYS A 213 -5.54 24.01 -13.10
N LYS A 214 -4.94 23.40 -12.07
CA LYS A 214 -4.17 24.12 -11.05
C LYS A 214 -2.81 24.66 -11.56
N ARG A 215 -2.41 24.34 -12.79
CA ARG A 215 -1.16 24.86 -13.36
C ARG A 215 -1.34 26.32 -13.80
N ALA A 216 -0.41 27.16 -13.40
CA ALA A 216 -0.43 28.57 -13.77
C ALA A 216 -0.25 28.79 -15.28
N SER A 217 0.59 27.99 -15.92
CA SER A 217 0.91 28.07 -17.36
C SER A 217 0.72 26.71 -18.06
N GLY A 218 0.56 26.77 -19.38
CA GLY A 218 0.43 25.60 -20.26
C GLY A 218 -0.98 25.00 -20.28
N ASN A 219 -1.12 23.95 -21.07
CA ASN A 219 -2.37 23.23 -21.27
C ASN A 219 -2.56 22.15 -20.19
N ARG A 220 -3.81 21.82 -19.94
CA ARG A 220 -4.14 20.73 -19.01
C ARG A 220 -3.74 19.40 -19.61
N THR A 221 -3.01 18.58 -18.81
CA THR A 221 -2.74 17.18 -19.13
C THR A 221 -3.57 16.28 -18.24
N ILE A 222 -4.05 15.17 -18.78
CA ILE A 222 -4.74 14.11 -18.04
C ILE A 222 -4.05 12.79 -18.31
N GLN A 223 -4.13 11.89 -17.31
CA GLN A 223 -3.56 10.55 -17.39
C GLN A 223 -4.73 9.56 -17.24
N ILE A 224 -4.83 8.63 -18.15
CA ILE A 224 -5.91 7.63 -18.18
C ILE A 224 -5.28 6.25 -18.19
N ASN A 225 -5.68 5.42 -17.24
CA ASN A 225 -5.47 3.98 -17.29
C ASN A 225 -6.84 3.32 -17.41
N ARG A 226 -7.14 2.75 -18.58
CA ARG A 226 -8.46 2.18 -18.87
C ARG A 226 -8.71 0.92 -18.07
N GLU A 227 -7.69 0.10 -17.92
CA GLU A 227 -7.74 -1.15 -17.17
C GLU A 227 -8.00 -0.89 -15.67
N LEU A 228 -7.26 0.05 -15.05
CA LEU A 228 -7.52 0.46 -13.68
C LEU A 228 -8.92 1.05 -13.49
N THR A 229 -9.40 1.80 -14.50
CA THR A 229 -10.77 2.34 -14.48
C THR A 229 -11.80 1.22 -14.51
N SER A 230 -11.57 0.19 -15.32
CA SER A 230 -12.43 -1.01 -15.39
C SER A 230 -12.43 -1.75 -14.05
N PHE A 231 -11.26 -1.97 -13.45
CA PHE A 231 -11.15 -2.59 -12.11
C PHE A 231 -11.91 -1.79 -11.04
N HIS A 232 -11.82 -0.46 -11.06
CA HIS A 232 -12.58 0.38 -10.12
C HIS A 232 -14.08 0.25 -10.32
N GLN A 233 -14.56 0.17 -11.55
CA GLN A 233 -16.00 -0.02 -11.85
C GLN A 233 -16.48 -1.38 -11.39
N GLU A 234 -15.71 -2.44 -11.63
CA GLU A 234 -15.98 -3.79 -11.13
C GLU A 234 -16.05 -3.82 -9.60
N VAL A 235 -15.04 -3.26 -8.92
CA VAL A 235 -15.01 -3.17 -7.46
C VAL A 235 -16.21 -2.41 -6.90
N ILE A 236 -16.63 -1.31 -7.53
CA ILE A 236 -17.82 -0.57 -7.12
C ILE A 236 -19.06 -1.43 -7.29
N SER A 237 -19.20 -2.14 -8.40
CA SER A 237 -20.32 -3.06 -8.66
C SER A 237 -20.36 -4.19 -7.61
N ASN A 238 -19.23 -4.86 -7.39
CA ASN A 238 -19.10 -5.95 -6.44
C ASN A 238 -19.47 -5.50 -5.02
N LEU A 239 -18.90 -4.39 -4.55
CA LEU A 239 -19.12 -3.89 -3.20
C LEU A 239 -20.52 -3.29 -2.96
N LYS A 240 -21.20 -2.84 -4.02
CA LYS A 240 -22.61 -2.39 -3.94
C LYS A 240 -23.62 -3.53 -4.00
N SER A 241 -23.21 -4.73 -4.40
CA SER A 241 -24.08 -5.91 -4.38
C SER A 241 -24.45 -6.29 -2.94
N ILE A 242 -25.57 -7.02 -2.76
CA ILE A 242 -25.97 -7.57 -1.46
C ILE A 242 -24.86 -8.48 -0.91
N HIS A 243 -24.27 -9.32 -1.76
CA HIS A 243 -23.16 -10.18 -1.38
C HIS A 243 -21.93 -9.38 -0.92
N GLY A 244 -21.53 -8.37 -1.65
CA GLY A 244 -20.42 -7.50 -1.30
C GLY A 244 -20.64 -6.73 0.00
N ALA A 245 -21.85 -6.24 0.24
CA ALA A 245 -22.20 -5.57 1.49
C ALA A 245 -22.06 -6.52 2.70
N LEU A 246 -22.55 -7.77 2.58
CA LEU A 246 -22.39 -8.81 3.60
C LEU A 246 -20.92 -9.18 3.84
N LEU A 247 -20.13 -9.34 2.78
CA LEU A 247 -18.70 -9.62 2.88
C LEU A 247 -17.95 -8.48 3.61
N CYS A 248 -18.24 -7.22 3.28
CA CYS A 248 -17.63 -6.07 3.95
C CYS A 248 -18.01 -5.99 5.43
N MET A 249 -19.28 -6.24 5.76
CA MET A 249 -19.75 -6.29 7.15
C MET A 249 -19.02 -7.40 7.93
N ASN A 250 -18.97 -8.61 7.37
CA ASN A 250 -18.29 -9.75 7.97
C ASN A 250 -16.79 -9.49 8.17
N ARG A 251 -16.11 -8.86 7.19
CA ARG A 251 -14.71 -8.45 7.34
C ARG A 251 -14.50 -7.54 8.54
N SER A 252 -15.31 -6.48 8.68
CA SER A 252 -15.19 -5.58 9.83
C SER A 252 -15.35 -6.33 11.14
N ILE A 253 -16.38 -7.16 11.27
CA ILE A 253 -16.63 -7.93 12.49
C ILE A 253 -15.47 -8.88 12.78
N GLN A 254 -15.02 -9.64 11.79
CA GLN A 254 -14.01 -10.68 11.98
C GLN A 254 -12.62 -10.12 12.18
N SER A 255 -12.16 -9.22 11.31
CA SER A 255 -10.81 -8.66 11.38
C SER A 255 -10.62 -7.73 12.57
N GLU A 256 -11.55 -6.80 12.79
CA GLU A 256 -11.48 -5.87 13.92
C GLU A 256 -11.65 -6.60 15.26
N GLY A 257 -12.57 -7.59 15.30
CA GLY A 257 -12.74 -8.46 16.46
C GLY A 257 -11.49 -9.27 16.79
N THR A 258 -10.81 -9.84 15.79
CA THR A 258 -9.56 -10.58 15.97
C THR A 258 -8.46 -9.70 16.56
N PHE A 259 -8.21 -8.54 15.96
CA PHE A 259 -7.22 -7.60 16.48
C PHE A 259 -7.63 -6.99 17.83
N GLY A 260 -8.94 -6.80 18.06
CA GLY A 260 -9.49 -6.36 19.34
C GLY A 260 -9.12 -7.33 20.47
N VAL A 261 -9.43 -8.60 20.31
CA VAL A 261 -9.10 -9.65 21.29
C VAL A 261 -7.59 -9.72 21.54
N ILE A 262 -6.76 -9.74 20.49
CA ILE A 262 -5.30 -9.85 20.63
C ILE A 262 -4.73 -8.61 21.33
N LYS A 263 -5.06 -7.41 20.88
CA LYS A 263 -4.44 -6.16 21.35
C LYS A 263 -5.00 -5.66 22.67
N TRP A 264 -6.31 -5.81 22.90
CA TRP A 264 -6.98 -5.23 24.05
C TRP A 264 -7.29 -6.25 25.13
N ASP A 265 -7.98 -7.34 24.81
CA ASP A 265 -8.38 -8.32 25.81
C ASP A 265 -7.17 -9.12 26.31
N ARG A 266 -6.18 -9.39 25.44
CA ARG A 266 -4.94 -10.09 25.79
C ARG A 266 -3.75 -9.15 25.99
N SER A 267 -3.96 -7.83 25.89
CA SER A 267 -2.94 -6.81 26.10
C SER A 267 -1.68 -6.97 25.25
N TYR A 268 -1.77 -7.71 24.13
CA TYR A 268 -0.64 -7.97 23.25
C TYR A 268 -0.47 -6.82 22.24
N LYS A 269 0.20 -5.74 22.68
CA LYS A 269 0.34 -4.50 21.89
C LYS A 269 1.69 -4.37 21.22
N ARG A 270 2.65 -5.24 21.53
CA ARG A 270 4.02 -5.18 21.04
C ARG A 270 4.59 -6.56 20.79
N LEU A 271 5.44 -6.66 19.76
CA LEU A 271 6.28 -7.82 19.50
C LEU A 271 7.46 -7.83 20.49
N PHE A 272 7.80 -8.99 21.04
CA PHE A 272 8.93 -9.17 21.93
C PHE A 272 10.18 -9.68 21.20
N ARG A 273 9.98 -10.35 20.06
CA ARG A 273 11.06 -10.93 19.26
C ARG A 273 11.54 -9.94 18.18
N ARG A 274 12.76 -10.17 17.71
CA ARG A 274 13.39 -9.43 16.61
C ARG A 274 13.74 -10.38 15.48
N GLY A 275 13.78 -9.87 14.25
CA GLY A 275 13.96 -10.65 13.03
C GLY A 275 12.64 -11.26 12.53
N GLU A 276 12.41 -11.19 11.20
CA GLU A 276 11.15 -11.61 10.57
C GLU A 276 10.73 -13.02 10.98
N LYS A 277 11.65 -13.98 10.95
CA LYS A 277 11.33 -15.39 11.31
C LYS A 277 10.85 -15.55 12.75
N ALA A 278 11.51 -14.87 13.69
CA ALA A 278 11.15 -14.97 15.10
C ALA A 278 9.84 -14.24 15.40
N VAL A 279 9.58 -13.12 14.71
CA VAL A 279 8.32 -12.37 14.77
C VAL A 279 7.16 -13.21 14.23
N ILE A 280 7.35 -13.88 13.10
CA ILE A 280 6.35 -14.78 12.52
C ILE A 280 6.05 -15.93 13.50
N LEU A 281 7.08 -16.57 14.08
CA LEU A 281 6.89 -17.63 15.06
C LEU A 281 6.09 -17.15 16.28
N GLU A 282 6.47 -15.99 16.83
CA GLU A 282 5.78 -15.37 17.97
C GLU A 282 4.29 -15.16 17.66
N PHE A 283 3.98 -14.56 16.50
CA PHE A 283 2.61 -14.29 16.13
C PHE A 283 1.83 -15.54 15.73
N THR A 284 2.50 -16.58 15.22
CA THR A 284 1.90 -17.91 14.99
C THR A 284 1.40 -18.51 16.28
N LEU A 285 2.19 -18.49 17.34
CA LEU A 285 1.79 -19.00 18.66
C LEU A 285 0.59 -18.24 19.23
N ILE A 286 0.56 -16.91 19.07
CA ILE A 286 -0.58 -16.08 19.48
C ILE A 286 -1.83 -16.46 18.67
N SER A 287 -1.68 -16.66 17.37
CA SER A 287 -2.77 -17.05 16.47
C SER A 287 -3.32 -18.43 16.81
N CYS A 288 -2.47 -19.39 17.16
CA CYS A 288 -2.89 -20.70 17.66
C CYS A 288 -3.70 -20.57 18.96
N GLY A 289 -3.21 -19.78 19.92
CA GLY A 289 -3.93 -19.52 21.17
C GLY A 289 -5.28 -18.83 20.94
N TYR A 290 -5.34 -17.87 20.00
CA TYR A 290 -6.58 -17.23 19.58
C TYR A 290 -7.56 -18.23 18.95
N ASN A 291 -7.10 -19.06 18.04
CA ASN A 291 -7.94 -20.06 17.36
C ASN A 291 -8.50 -21.11 18.35
N LEU A 292 -7.69 -21.57 19.31
CA LEU A 292 -8.14 -22.46 20.38
C LEU A 292 -9.22 -21.80 21.25
N TYR A 293 -9.04 -20.55 21.61
CA TYR A 293 -10.04 -19.76 22.36
C TYR A 293 -11.34 -19.63 21.58
N LYS A 294 -11.28 -19.32 20.27
CA LYS A 294 -12.47 -19.23 19.41
C LYS A 294 -13.17 -20.58 19.27
N TYR A 295 -12.42 -21.65 19.05
CA TYR A 295 -12.97 -23.00 18.98
C TYR A 295 -13.71 -23.38 20.25
N HIS A 296 -13.09 -23.17 21.42
CA HIS A 296 -13.69 -23.45 22.71
C HIS A 296 -15.01 -22.70 22.92
N ASN A 297 -15.03 -21.40 22.59
CA ASN A 297 -16.24 -20.59 22.73
C ASN A 297 -17.35 -21.01 21.78
N LYS A 298 -17.03 -21.32 20.52
CA LYS A 298 -18.01 -21.85 19.56
C LYS A 298 -18.58 -23.19 20.06
N ARG A 299 -17.75 -24.09 20.53
CA ARG A 299 -18.18 -25.38 21.09
C ARG A 299 -19.13 -25.22 22.29
N LYS A 300 -18.80 -24.32 23.23
CA LYS A 300 -19.69 -24.02 24.37
C LYS A 300 -21.06 -23.49 23.93
N ARG A 301 -21.10 -22.60 22.94
CA ARG A 301 -22.36 -22.06 22.42
C ARG A 301 -23.25 -23.16 21.82
N VAL A 302 -22.69 -24.09 21.07
CA VAL A 302 -23.45 -25.25 20.52
C VAL A 302 -23.99 -26.11 21.63
N GLN A 303 -23.23 -26.39 22.71
CA GLN A 303 -23.68 -27.16 23.85
C GLN A 303 -24.79 -26.50 24.68
N LEU A 304 -24.89 -25.14 24.64
CA LEU A 304 -25.95 -24.41 25.34
C LEU A 304 -27.26 -24.34 24.54
N ILE A 305 -27.24 -24.65 23.25
CA ILE A 305 -28.39 -24.59 22.34
C ILE A 305 -28.96 -25.99 22.11
N ALA A 306 -28.18 -27.05 22.32
CA ALA A 306 -28.59 -28.44 22.29
C ALA A 306 -29.18 -28.90 23.63
#